data_c10161160d132863560e01f3412c73a9
#
_entry.id   c10161160d132863560e01f3412c73a9
#
_cell.length_a   1.000
_cell.length_b   1.000
_cell.length_c   1.000
_cell.angle_alpha   90.00
_cell.angle_beta   90.00
_cell.angle_gamma   90.00
#
_symmetry.space_group_name_H-M   'P 1'
#
loop_
_entity.id
_entity.type
_entity.pdbx_description
1 polymer ?
#
loop_
_entity_poly.entity_id
_entity_poly.type
_entity_poly.pdbx_seq_one_letter_code
_entity_poly.pdbx_strand_id
1 'polypeptide(L)'
;GRYIPALDHLVPDDVSWDEPTHRPTDVELWSAKSRKRLADFKQRMRAAGKAGRAVQRMRGPATEVQDLPDDRNPDGKQTTDALVKMRALAEGDSPFFLAVGYIRPHLPFVVPRKYWDLYDRAKIPLADNTFLPRGAPAVAFGDRSRGGFYELVDYLDYADAPSPFEASLSEAQQRELKHGYYASVSFIDAQLGRLLSGLDELGLAQSTIVVLWGDHGWKLGEHNGWCKQTNYEVDTRAPLVIRAPGAKANGQSCNSLVEFVDLYPTLCE
;
A
#
# COMPACT_ATOMS: atom_id res chain seq x y z
N GLY A 1 3.15 -2.36 -4.36
CA GLY A 1 3.86 -3.53 -4.80
C GLY A 1 5.33 -3.41 -4.47
N ARG A 2 5.79 -4.34 -3.66
CA ARG A 2 7.22 -4.50 -3.42
C ARG A 2 7.85 -4.84 -4.76
N TYR A 3 8.75 -4.01 -5.27
CA TYR A 3 9.75 -4.50 -6.20
C TYR A 3 10.58 -5.52 -5.43
N ILE A 4 10.23 -6.79 -5.54
CA ILE A 4 11.03 -7.91 -5.07
C ILE A 4 11.79 -8.35 -6.31
N PRO A 5 13.12 -8.14 -6.38
CA PRO A 5 13.92 -8.67 -7.51
C PRO A 5 13.73 -10.17 -7.73
N ALA A 6 13.34 -10.89 -6.68
CA ALA A 6 13.02 -12.32 -6.74
C ALA A 6 11.70 -12.65 -7.47
N LEU A 7 10.84 -11.66 -7.75
CA LEU A 7 9.62 -11.84 -8.53
C LEU A 7 9.77 -11.40 -10.00
N ASP A 8 10.92 -10.88 -10.39
CA ASP A 8 11.25 -10.65 -11.81
C ASP A 8 11.30 -11.97 -12.61
N HIS A 9 11.27 -13.11 -11.92
CA HIS A 9 11.20 -14.45 -12.52
C HIS A 9 9.76 -14.97 -12.62
N LEU A 10 8.79 -14.32 -12.02
CA LEU A 10 7.41 -14.58 -12.32
C LEU A 10 7.16 -14.00 -13.71
N VAL A 11 7.30 -14.86 -14.71
CA VAL A 11 6.80 -14.61 -16.06
C VAL A 11 5.40 -14.04 -15.87
N PRO A 12 5.07 -12.88 -16.50
CA PRO A 12 3.69 -12.47 -16.57
C PRO A 12 2.87 -13.67 -16.97
N ASP A 13 1.80 -13.95 -16.27
CA ASP A 13 0.91 -15.04 -16.64
C ASP A 13 0.15 -14.61 -17.92
N ASP A 14 0.87 -14.68 -19.05
CA ASP A 14 0.36 -14.32 -20.36
C ASP A 14 -0.79 -15.26 -20.80
N VAL A 15 -1.05 -16.32 -20.03
CA VAL A 15 -2.13 -17.28 -20.29
C VAL A 15 -3.45 -16.81 -19.69
N SER A 16 -3.42 -16.12 -18.53
CA SER A 16 -4.63 -15.65 -17.83
C SER A 16 -5.05 -14.23 -18.22
N TRP A 17 -4.23 -13.51 -18.99
CA TRP A 17 -4.47 -12.10 -19.32
C TRP A 17 -4.32 -11.84 -20.82
N ASP A 18 -5.31 -11.22 -21.43
CA ASP A 18 -5.24 -10.78 -22.84
C ASP A 18 -4.23 -9.66 -23.05
N GLU A 19 -3.88 -8.92 -22.01
CA GLU A 19 -2.87 -7.88 -22.04
C GLU A 19 -1.90 -7.97 -20.88
N PRO A 20 -0.62 -7.65 -21.11
CA PRO A 20 0.39 -7.68 -20.07
C PRO A 20 0.09 -6.67 -18.94
N THR A 21 0.58 -6.97 -17.74
CA THR A 21 0.45 -6.06 -16.60
C THR A 21 1.15 -4.73 -16.90
N HIS A 22 0.43 -3.62 -16.79
CA HIS A 22 0.96 -2.28 -16.95
C HIS A 22 1.45 -1.72 -15.61
N ARG A 23 2.65 -1.14 -15.61
CA ARG A 23 3.19 -0.35 -14.50
C ARG A 23 3.65 1.00 -15.00
N PRO A 24 3.20 2.10 -14.39
CA PRO A 24 3.70 3.42 -14.75
C PRO A 24 5.22 3.52 -14.53
N THR A 25 5.96 3.89 -15.57
CA THR A 25 7.43 4.01 -15.54
C THR A 25 7.93 5.44 -15.67
N ASP A 26 7.06 6.35 -16.04
CA ASP A 26 7.35 7.77 -16.34
C ASP A 26 7.13 8.70 -15.13
N VAL A 27 6.92 8.14 -13.95
CA VAL A 27 6.72 8.88 -12.71
C VAL A 27 7.70 8.45 -11.63
N GLU A 28 8.18 9.43 -10.88
CA GLU A 28 9.16 9.24 -9.82
C GLU A 28 8.48 9.23 -8.45
N LEU A 29 8.80 8.21 -7.64
CA LEU A 29 8.20 8.06 -6.31
C LEU A 29 8.70 9.12 -5.33
N TRP A 30 10.01 9.39 -5.30
CA TRP A 30 10.61 10.40 -4.40
C TRP A 30 11.06 11.64 -5.16
N SER A 31 11.08 12.77 -4.47
CA SER A 31 11.67 14.00 -4.99
C SER A 31 13.17 13.82 -5.35
N ALA A 32 13.67 14.69 -6.20
CA ALA A 32 15.11 14.73 -6.51
C ALA A 32 15.97 14.90 -5.25
N LYS A 33 15.50 15.67 -4.26
CA LYS A 33 16.18 15.84 -2.97
C LYS A 33 16.29 14.53 -2.20
N SER A 34 15.21 13.76 -2.10
CA SER A 34 15.20 12.47 -1.39
C SER A 34 16.02 11.41 -2.12
N ARG A 35 15.97 11.38 -3.44
CA ARG A 35 16.86 10.51 -4.24
C ARG A 35 18.34 10.84 -4.03
N LYS A 36 18.68 12.12 -3.99
CA LYS A 36 20.05 12.56 -3.69
C LYS A 36 20.48 12.14 -2.29
N ARG A 37 19.65 12.34 -1.25
CA ARG A 37 19.94 11.87 0.12
C ARG A 37 20.25 10.37 0.16
N LEU A 38 19.47 9.57 -0.55
CA LEU A 38 19.70 8.12 -0.65
C LEU A 38 21.01 7.79 -1.35
N ALA A 39 21.33 8.47 -2.45
CA ALA A 39 22.58 8.27 -3.18
C ALA A 39 23.80 8.64 -2.31
N ASP A 40 23.75 9.80 -1.64
CA ASP A 40 24.80 10.29 -0.73
C ASP A 40 25.00 9.32 0.45
N PHE A 41 23.91 8.78 1.02
CA PHE A 41 23.98 7.76 2.07
C PHE A 41 24.70 6.51 1.57
N LYS A 42 24.27 5.94 0.44
CA LYS A 42 24.88 4.72 -0.13
C LYS A 42 26.36 4.94 -0.47
N GLN A 43 26.72 6.12 -0.96
CA GLN A 43 28.11 6.47 -1.26
C GLN A 43 28.96 6.51 0.02
N ARG A 44 28.49 7.19 1.08
CA ARG A 44 29.19 7.24 2.38
C ARG A 44 29.39 5.85 2.98
N MET A 45 28.35 4.99 2.93
CA MET A 45 28.45 3.63 3.46
C MET A 45 29.46 2.79 2.69
N ARG A 46 29.51 2.91 1.37
CA ARG A 46 30.53 2.25 0.53
C ARG A 46 31.94 2.73 0.86
N ALA A 47 32.10 4.05 1.00
CA ALA A 47 33.42 4.62 1.38
C ALA A 47 33.87 4.17 2.77
N ALA A 48 32.97 3.86 3.68
CA ALA A 48 33.25 3.29 4.99
C ALA A 48 33.40 1.76 4.99
N GLY A 49 33.50 1.11 3.82
CA GLY A 49 33.61 -0.34 3.68
C GLY A 49 32.32 -1.11 3.98
N LYS A 50 31.19 -0.43 4.12
CA LYS A 50 29.87 -1.03 4.41
C LYS A 50 29.04 -1.12 3.13
N ALA A 51 29.29 -2.15 2.32
CA ALA A 51 28.57 -2.37 1.05
C ALA A 51 27.59 -3.57 1.12
N GLY A 52 27.27 -4.06 2.31
CA GLY A 52 26.46 -5.26 2.52
C GLY A 52 25.00 -5.09 2.10
N ARG A 53 24.24 -6.19 2.22
CA ARG A 53 22.85 -6.31 1.79
C ARG A 53 21.91 -5.24 2.39
N ALA A 54 22.15 -4.82 3.64
CA ALA A 54 21.38 -3.77 4.30
C ALA A 54 21.49 -2.43 3.57
N VAL A 55 22.72 -2.02 3.16
CA VAL A 55 22.95 -0.78 2.40
C VAL A 55 22.31 -0.86 1.00
N GLN A 56 22.36 -2.02 0.36
CA GLN A 56 21.73 -2.21 -0.95
C GLN A 56 20.21 -2.05 -0.88
N ARG A 57 19.56 -2.56 0.19
CA ARG A 57 18.13 -2.47 0.43
C ARG A 57 17.66 -1.08 0.84
N MET A 58 18.54 -0.23 1.35
CA MET A 58 18.16 1.11 1.82
C MET A 58 17.41 1.89 0.75
N ARG A 59 16.29 2.47 1.15
CA ARG A 59 15.36 3.25 0.34
C ARG A 59 15.39 4.72 0.76
N GLY A 60 14.66 5.56 0.05
CA GLY A 60 14.43 6.96 0.42
C GLY A 60 13.71 7.11 1.77
N PRO A 61 13.20 8.28 2.11
CA PRO A 61 12.44 8.47 3.35
C PRO A 61 11.17 7.62 3.37
N ALA A 62 10.72 7.23 4.58
CA ALA A 62 9.48 6.50 4.76
C ALA A 62 8.23 7.36 4.48
N THR A 63 8.35 8.66 4.65
CA THR A 63 7.28 9.64 4.41
C THR A 63 7.81 10.78 3.54
N GLU A 64 7.01 11.27 2.60
CA GLU A 64 7.31 12.47 1.83
C GLU A 64 6.03 13.11 1.30
N VAL A 65 5.95 14.43 1.43
CA VAL A 65 4.86 15.23 0.85
C VAL A 65 5.28 15.75 -0.51
N GLN A 66 4.45 15.53 -1.52
CA GLN A 66 4.69 15.98 -2.88
C GLN A 66 3.80 17.19 -3.22
N ASP A 67 4.42 18.27 -3.72
CA ASP A 67 3.71 19.41 -4.30
C ASP A 67 3.46 19.16 -5.79
N LEU A 68 2.80 18.04 -6.10
CA LEU A 68 2.54 17.57 -7.45
C LEU A 68 1.09 17.13 -7.58
N PRO A 69 0.49 17.19 -8.77
CA PRO A 69 -0.82 16.62 -9.03
C PRO A 69 -0.81 15.09 -8.91
N ASP A 70 -1.98 14.49 -8.74
CA ASP A 70 -2.15 13.06 -8.46
C ASP A 70 -1.49 12.16 -9.50
N ASP A 71 -1.62 12.50 -10.78
CA ASP A 71 -1.08 11.75 -11.92
C ASP A 71 0.45 11.76 -12.03
N ARG A 72 1.12 12.60 -11.23
CA ARG A 72 2.59 12.58 -11.09
C ARG A 72 3.05 11.63 -9.99
N ASN A 73 2.13 10.99 -9.28
CA ASN A 73 2.40 9.90 -8.35
C ASN A 73 2.08 8.55 -9.04
N PRO A 74 2.85 7.48 -8.83
CA PRO A 74 2.61 6.18 -9.49
C PRO A 74 1.17 5.68 -9.39
N ASP A 75 0.54 5.76 -8.21
CA ASP A 75 -0.84 5.28 -8.04
C ASP A 75 -1.87 6.17 -8.76
N GLY A 76 -1.65 7.49 -8.78
CA GLY A 76 -2.51 8.40 -9.55
C GLY A 76 -2.35 8.25 -11.06
N LYS A 77 -1.12 7.99 -11.51
CA LYS A 77 -0.85 7.65 -12.93
C LYS A 77 -1.52 6.34 -13.31
N GLN A 78 -1.43 5.31 -12.44
CA GLN A 78 -2.12 4.04 -12.62
C GLN A 78 -3.63 4.22 -12.83
N THR A 79 -4.26 5.11 -12.04
CA THR A 79 -5.69 5.46 -12.21
C THR A 79 -5.95 6.08 -13.58
N THR A 80 -5.10 7.02 -13.99
CA THR A 80 -5.24 7.68 -15.31
C THR A 80 -5.14 6.66 -16.43
N ASP A 81 -4.18 5.75 -16.38
CA ASP A 81 -4.00 4.71 -17.39
C ASP A 81 -5.16 3.71 -17.39
N ALA A 82 -5.66 3.34 -16.22
CA ALA A 82 -6.83 2.48 -16.07
C ALA A 82 -8.10 3.12 -16.66
N LEU A 83 -8.29 4.43 -16.50
CA LEU A 83 -9.41 5.16 -17.10
C LEU A 83 -9.32 5.20 -18.64
N VAL A 84 -8.12 5.39 -19.20
CA VAL A 84 -7.90 5.30 -20.64
C VAL A 84 -8.27 3.91 -21.15
N LYS A 85 -7.81 2.86 -20.43
CA LYS A 85 -8.12 1.47 -20.79
C LYS A 85 -9.60 1.16 -20.67
N MET A 86 -10.26 1.62 -19.60
CA MET A 86 -11.69 1.44 -19.40
C MET A 86 -12.53 2.05 -20.55
N ARG A 87 -12.15 3.24 -21.02
CA ARG A 87 -12.81 3.88 -22.20
C ARG A 87 -12.67 3.02 -23.44
N ALA A 88 -11.46 2.54 -23.74
CA ALA A 88 -11.23 1.69 -24.90
C ALA A 88 -12.02 0.36 -24.82
N LEU A 89 -12.12 -0.23 -23.64
CA LEU A 89 -12.92 -1.44 -23.40
C LEU A 89 -14.42 -1.19 -23.55
N ALA A 90 -14.89 -0.01 -23.17
CA ALA A 90 -16.30 0.39 -23.30
C ALA A 90 -16.76 0.60 -24.75
N GLU A 91 -15.85 0.81 -25.68
CA GLU A 91 -16.14 0.94 -27.13
C GLU A 91 -16.39 -0.43 -27.79
N GLY A 92 -16.03 -1.54 -27.13
CA GLY A 92 -16.22 -2.89 -27.63
C GLY A 92 -17.54 -3.50 -27.17
N ASP A 93 -17.98 -4.56 -27.90
CA ASP A 93 -19.22 -5.29 -27.58
C ASP A 93 -18.99 -6.48 -26.64
N SER A 94 -17.75 -6.76 -26.23
CA SER A 94 -17.41 -7.94 -25.41
C SER A 94 -17.36 -7.56 -23.92
N PRO A 95 -17.82 -8.46 -23.03
CA PRO A 95 -17.55 -8.32 -21.59
C PRO A 95 -16.05 -8.23 -21.31
N PHE A 96 -15.67 -7.49 -20.28
CA PHE A 96 -14.27 -7.37 -19.89
C PHE A 96 -14.08 -7.56 -18.38
N PHE A 97 -12.86 -7.92 -18.00
CA PHE A 97 -12.35 -7.91 -16.64
C PHE A 97 -11.19 -6.93 -16.56
N LEU A 98 -11.29 -5.92 -15.70
CA LEU A 98 -10.25 -4.92 -15.49
C LEU A 98 -9.78 -4.94 -14.02
N ALA A 99 -8.54 -5.34 -13.79
CA ALA A 99 -7.91 -5.30 -12.48
C ALA A 99 -7.02 -4.05 -12.36
N VAL A 100 -7.21 -3.28 -11.29
CA VAL A 100 -6.43 -2.07 -10.99
C VAL A 100 -5.80 -2.21 -9.62
N GLY A 101 -4.47 -2.25 -9.56
CA GLY A 101 -3.73 -2.39 -8.31
C GLY A 101 -3.06 -1.08 -7.88
N TYR A 102 -3.06 -0.81 -6.57
CA TYR A 102 -2.40 0.33 -5.95
C TYR A 102 -1.34 -0.12 -4.95
N ILE A 103 -0.28 0.69 -4.82
CA ILE A 103 0.77 0.43 -3.84
C ILE A 103 0.38 0.96 -2.47
N ARG A 104 -0.21 2.18 -2.40
CA ARG A 104 -0.64 2.75 -1.12
C ARG A 104 -1.88 2.00 -0.59
N PRO A 105 -1.98 1.90 0.73
CA PRO A 105 -1.20 2.54 1.79
C PRO A 105 0.06 1.77 2.24
N HIS A 106 0.74 1.03 1.39
CA HIS A 106 2.07 0.46 1.68
C HIS A 106 3.15 1.56 1.74
N LEU A 107 4.18 1.37 2.56
CA LEU A 107 5.39 2.23 2.56
C LEU A 107 6.07 2.29 1.17
N PRO A 108 6.68 3.42 0.83
CA PRO A 108 6.75 4.68 1.57
C PRO A 108 5.46 5.48 1.40
N PHE A 109 5.08 6.23 2.44
CA PHE A 109 3.91 7.11 2.41
C PHE A 109 4.27 8.42 1.70
N VAL A 110 4.36 8.35 0.40
CA VAL A 110 4.66 9.49 -0.49
C VAL A 110 3.37 9.87 -1.20
N VAL A 111 2.82 11.02 -0.86
CA VAL A 111 1.49 11.46 -1.30
C VAL A 111 1.45 12.94 -1.65
N PRO A 112 0.52 13.37 -2.52
CA PRO A 112 0.29 14.78 -2.78
C PRO A 112 -0.15 15.54 -1.52
N ARG A 113 0.34 16.79 -1.37
CA ARG A 113 0.12 17.66 -0.21
C ARG A 113 -1.34 17.77 0.22
N LYS A 114 -2.26 17.88 -0.73
CA LYS A 114 -3.70 18.04 -0.43
C LYS A 114 -4.28 16.92 0.44
N TYR A 115 -3.74 15.70 0.38
CA TYR A 115 -4.17 14.59 1.24
C TYR A 115 -3.45 14.58 2.58
N TRP A 116 -2.20 15.04 2.59
CA TRP A 116 -1.45 15.20 3.82
C TRP A 116 -2.08 16.26 4.72
N ASP A 117 -2.46 17.39 4.14
CA ASP A 117 -3.02 18.54 4.87
C ASP A 117 -4.45 18.30 5.40
N LEU A 118 -5.08 17.16 5.08
CA LEU A 118 -6.37 16.75 5.67
C LEU A 118 -6.26 16.43 7.17
N TYR A 119 -5.05 16.13 7.66
CA TYR A 119 -4.85 15.65 9.02
C TYR A 119 -3.94 16.56 9.83
N ASP A 120 -4.38 16.88 11.04
CA ASP A 120 -3.54 17.51 12.06
C ASP A 120 -2.75 16.42 12.80
N ARG A 121 -1.44 16.34 12.55
CA ARG A 121 -0.56 15.35 13.15
C ARG A 121 -0.65 15.30 14.68
N ALA A 122 -0.82 16.44 15.33
CA ALA A 122 -0.90 16.51 16.79
C ALA A 122 -2.14 15.80 17.36
N LYS A 123 -3.20 15.71 16.56
CA LYS A 123 -4.48 15.07 16.94
C LYS A 123 -4.58 13.59 16.55
N ILE A 124 -3.61 13.04 15.81
CA ILE A 124 -3.63 11.64 15.43
C ILE A 124 -3.45 10.78 16.69
N PRO A 125 -4.40 9.90 17.02
CA PRO A 125 -4.29 9.02 18.19
C PRO A 125 -3.19 7.99 17.97
N LEU A 126 -2.45 7.66 19.02
CA LEU A 126 -1.55 6.52 19.04
C LEU A 126 -2.35 5.23 19.34
N ALA A 127 -1.73 4.07 19.12
CA ALA A 127 -2.34 2.80 19.51
C ALA A 127 -2.44 2.68 21.04
N ASP A 128 -3.54 2.14 21.53
CA ASP A 128 -3.78 1.97 22.97
C ASP A 128 -3.07 0.75 23.54
N ASN A 129 -2.73 -0.22 22.70
CA ASN A 129 -2.14 -1.50 23.06
C ASN A 129 -0.68 -1.62 22.57
N THR A 130 0.16 -0.64 22.88
CA THR A 130 1.58 -0.59 22.44
C THR A 130 2.49 -1.58 23.19
N PHE A 131 1.97 -2.39 24.08
CA PHE A 131 2.72 -3.38 24.86
C PHE A 131 2.79 -4.74 24.16
N LEU A 132 3.87 -5.46 24.40
CA LEU A 132 4.00 -6.84 23.92
C LEU A 132 3.05 -7.76 24.68
N PRO A 133 2.26 -8.62 24.01
CA PRO A 133 1.35 -9.54 24.67
C PRO A 133 2.11 -10.53 25.56
N ARG A 134 1.62 -10.74 26.78
CA ARG A 134 2.23 -11.69 27.73
C ARG A 134 2.19 -13.12 27.15
N GLY A 135 3.34 -13.78 27.13
CA GLY A 135 3.46 -15.17 26.68
C GLY A 135 3.34 -15.37 25.15
N ALA A 136 3.26 -14.31 24.39
CA ALA A 136 3.27 -14.44 22.93
C ALA A 136 4.61 -15.04 22.46
N PRO A 137 4.59 -16.01 21.53
CA PRO A 137 5.80 -16.58 20.98
C PRO A 137 6.55 -15.52 20.14
N ALA A 138 7.87 -15.64 20.09
CA ALA A 138 8.71 -14.67 19.38
C ALA A 138 8.33 -14.49 17.90
N VAL A 139 7.88 -15.56 17.26
CA VAL A 139 7.41 -15.53 15.85
C VAL A 139 6.19 -14.63 15.63
N ALA A 140 5.39 -14.39 16.67
CA ALA A 140 4.23 -13.49 16.60
C ALA A 140 4.61 -12.01 16.30
N PHE A 141 5.89 -11.66 16.43
CA PHE A 141 6.39 -10.30 16.15
C PHE A 141 7.24 -10.22 14.89
N GLY A 142 7.19 -11.25 14.04
CA GLY A 142 7.97 -11.33 12.81
C GLY A 142 9.41 -11.79 13.01
N ASP A 143 10.26 -11.54 12.02
CA ASP A 143 11.66 -12.00 12.05
C ASP A 143 12.49 -11.22 13.08
N ARG A 144 12.79 -11.89 14.22
CA ARG A 144 13.64 -11.33 15.29
C ARG A 144 15.04 -10.97 14.82
N SER A 145 15.58 -11.66 13.81
CA SER A 145 16.92 -11.36 13.27
C SER A 145 17.01 -9.97 12.64
N ARG A 146 15.85 -9.35 12.37
CA ARG A 146 15.71 -8.03 11.77
C ARG A 146 14.96 -7.05 12.69
N GLY A 147 14.81 -7.39 13.95
CA GLY A 147 14.19 -6.52 14.95
C GLY A 147 12.67 -6.31 14.80
N GLY A 148 11.94 -7.14 14.05
CA GLY A 148 10.48 -7.02 13.92
C GLY A 148 9.97 -5.82 13.09
N PHE A 149 10.85 -4.86 12.75
CA PHE A 149 10.59 -3.70 11.86
C PHE A 149 11.30 -3.84 10.51
N TYR A 150 11.54 -5.05 10.05
CA TYR A 150 12.48 -5.26 8.95
C TYR A 150 12.13 -4.47 7.68
N GLU A 151 10.87 -4.12 7.49
CA GLU A 151 10.44 -3.31 6.36
C GLU A 151 10.67 -1.81 6.61
N LEU A 152 10.46 -1.35 7.82
CA LEU A 152 10.65 0.05 8.21
C LEU A 152 12.13 0.45 8.23
N VAL A 153 13.02 -0.42 8.72
CA VAL A 153 14.47 -0.14 8.77
C VAL A 153 15.17 -0.09 7.40
N ASP A 154 14.47 -0.48 6.35
CA ASP A 154 14.93 -0.27 4.98
C ASP A 154 14.77 1.20 4.50
N TYR A 155 14.19 2.09 5.32
CA TYR A 155 14.00 3.50 4.99
C TYR A 155 14.95 4.41 5.76
N LEU A 156 15.50 5.46 5.08
CA LEU A 156 16.55 6.34 5.62
C LEU A 156 16.27 6.93 6.99
N ASP A 157 15.01 7.32 7.23
CA ASP A 157 14.62 8.01 8.45
C ASP A 157 14.38 7.04 9.63
N TYR A 158 14.41 5.73 9.38
CA TYR A 158 14.18 4.65 10.35
C TYR A 158 15.26 3.57 10.32
N ALA A 159 16.41 3.84 9.68
CA ALA A 159 17.52 2.90 9.57
C ALA A 159 18.05 2.43 10.95
N ASP A 160 17.96 3.31 11.95
CA ASP A 160 18.40 3.07 13.33
C ASP A 160 17.19 2.88 14.28
N ALA A 161 16.00 2.55 13.77
CA ALA A 161 14.84 2.30 14.61
C ALA A 161 15.11 1.13 15.56
N PRO A 162 14.75 1.26 16.86
CA PRO A 162 14.97 0.21 17.83
C PRO A 162 14.12 -1.01 17.50
N SER A 163 14.58 -2.19 17.92
CA SER A 163 13.74 -3.38 17.90
C SER A 163 12.49 -3.18 18.77
N PRO A 164 11.29 -3.63 18.33
CA PRO A 164 10.07 -3.53 19.12
C PRO A 164 10.15 -4.28 20.46
N PHE A 165 11.13 -5.17 20.61
CA PHE A 165 11.43 -5.86 21.87
C PHE A 165 12.26 -5.02 22.85
N GLU A 166 12.94 -3.98 22.35
CA GLU A 166 13.85 -3.15 23.11
C GLU A 166 13.23 -1.79 23.49
N ALA A 167 12.60 -1.15 22.51
CA ALA A 167 11.95 0.14 22.72
C ALA A 167 10.87 0.43 21.67
N SER A 168 9.96 1.32 22.00
CA SER A 168 9.00 1.88 21.04
C SER A 168 9.66 2.99 20.21
N LEU A 169 9.13 3.25 19.02
CA LEU A 169 9.39 4.50 18.32
C LEU A 169 8.94 5.70 19.19
N SER A 170 9.61 6.83 19.05
CA SER A 170 9.13 8.06 19.70
C SER A 170 7.70 8.41 19.24
N GLU A 171 6.92 9.08 20.09
CA GLU A 171 5.57 9.52 19.72
C GLU A 171 5.56 10.35 18.42
N ALA A 172 6.57 11.19 18.22
CA ALA A 172 6.70 11.99 17.01
C ALA A 172 6.82 11.10 15.76
N GLN A 173 7.65 10.05 15.82
CA GLN A 173 7.80 9.09 14.74
C GLN A 173 6.53 8.27 14.49
N GLN A 174 5.88 7.82 15.57
CA GLN A 174 4.62 7.09 15.48
C GLN A 174 3.52 7.95 14.82
N ARG A 175 3.36 9.22 15.24
CA ARG A 175 2.39 10.15 14.64
C ARG A 175 2.73 10.47 13.19
N GLU A 176 4.00 10.57 12.84
CA GLU A 176 4.43 10.80 11.47
C GLU A 176 4.05 9.63 10.55
N LEU A 177 4.33 8.40 10.96
CA LEU A 177 3.97 7.20 10.19
C LEU A 177 2.46 7.05 10.06
N LYS A 178 1.70 7.25 11.15
CA LYS A 178 0.23 7.23 11.10
C LYS A 178 -0.33 8.33 10.20
N HIS A 179 0.23 9.53 10.26
CA HIS A 179 -0.15 10.62 9.37
C HIS A 179 0.05 10.24 7.90
N GLY A 180 1.22 9.71 7.56
CA GLY A 180 1.52 9.25 6.21
C GLY A 180 0.58 8.13 5.74
N TYR A 181 0.24 7.20 6.62
CA TYR A 181 -0.72 6.14 6.33
C TYR A 181 -2.12 6.69 6.06
N TYR A 182 -2.65 7.56 6.93
CA TYR A 182 -3.97 8.19 6.76
C TYR A 182 -4.05 9.00 5.46
N ALA A 183 -3.02 9.81 5.19
CA ALA A 183 -2.93 10.57 3.95
C ALA A 183 -2.89 9.64 2.71
N SER A 184 -2.20 8.50 2.81
CA SER A 184 -2.15 7.49 1.76
C SER A 184 -3.51 6.84 1.50
N VAL A 185 -4.27 6.53 2.57
CA VAL A 185 -5.64 6.01 2.44
C VAL A 185 -6.54 7.03 1.74
N SER A 186 -6.52 8.30 2.16
CA SER A 186 -7.30 9.36 1.51
C SER A 186 -6.90 9.59 0.06
N PHE A 187 -5.62 9.44 -0.27
CA PHE A 187 -5.16 9.51 -1.64
C PHE A 187 -5.75 8.37 -2.50
N ILE A 188 -5.72 7.14 -2.02
CA ILE A 188 -6.29 5.99 -2.75
C ILE A 188 -7.81 6.09 -2.83
N ASP A 189 -8.49 6.52 -1.77
CA ASP A 189 -9.93 6.77 -1.80
C ASP A 189 -10.32 7.74 -2.93
N ALA A 190 -9.57 8.84 -3.10
CA ALA A 190 -9.78 9.76 -4.20
C ALA A 190 -9.50 9.12 -5.58
N GLN A 191 -8.51 8.21 -5.68
CA GLN A 191 -8.26 7.48 -6.93
C GLN A 191 -9.39 6.50 -7.26
N LEU A 192 -9.92 5.80 -6.26
CA LEU A 192 -11.10 4.95 -6.41
C LEU A 192 -12.33 5.76 -6.83
N GLY A 193 -12.52 6.95 -6.24
CA GLY A 193 -13.57 7.88 -6.66
C GLY A 193 -13.48 8.22 -8.15
N ARG A 194 -12.28 8.46 -8.67
CA ARG A 194 -12.05 8.71 -10.11
C ARG A 194 -12.46 7.51 -10.99
N LEU A 195 -12.12 6.28 -10.57
CA LEU A 195 -12.51 5.07 -11.31
C LEU A 195 -14.03 4.88 -11.31
N LEU A 196 -14.68 5.07 -10.16
CA LEU A 196 -16.14 4.94 -10.04
C LEU A 196 -16.86 6.00 -10.87
N SER A 197 -16.38 7.25 -10.86
CA SER A 197 -16.90 8.30 -11.75
C SER A 197 -16.73 7.96 -13.23
N GLY A 198 -15.58 7.35 -13.58
CA GLY A 198 -15.35 6.88 -14.95
C GLY A 198 -16.35 5.80 -15.38
N LEU A 199 -16.72 4.87 -14.48
CA LEU A 199 -17.77 3.87 -14.77
C LEU A 199 -19.13 4.54 -14.99
N ASP A 200 -19.47 5.53 -14.17
CA ASP A 200 -20.74 6.28 -14.31
C ASP A 200 -20.77 7.09 -15.64
N GLU A 201 -19.71 7.82 -15.96
CA GLU A 201 -19.58 8.59 -17.18
C GLU A 201 -19.68 7.74 -18.47
N LEU A 202 -19.21 6.50 -18.41
CA LEU A 202 -19.27 5.55 -19.53
C LEU A 202 -20.58 4.74 -19.56
N GLY A 203 -21.51 4.96 -18.62
CA GLY A 203 -22.76 4.22 -18.53
C GLY A 203 -22.59 2.75 -18.10
N LEU A 204 -21.43 2.37 -17.59
CA LEU A 204 -21.09 0.99 -17.22
C LEU A 204 -21.49 0.61 -15.79
N ALA A 205 -21.83 1.58 -14.95
CA ALA A 205 -22.06 1.36 -13.52
C ALA A 205 -23.18 0.35 -13.22
N GLN A 206 -24.19 0.23 -14.10
CA GLN A 206 -25.34 -0.68 -13.90
C GLN A 206 -25.10 -2.09 -14.50
N SER A 207 -23.99 -2.30 -15.17
CA SER A 207 -23.61 -3.59 -15.78
C SER A 207 -22.27 -4.13 -15.28
N THR A 208 -21.59 -3.43 -14.35
CA THR A 208 -20.27 -3.80 -13.84
C THR A 208 -20.32 -4.18 -12.36
N ILE A 209 -19.83 -5.37 -12.03
CA ILE A 209 -19.52 -5.77 -10.66
C ILE A 209 -18.22 -5.08 -10.26
N VAL A 210 -18.22 -4.40 -9.13
CA VAL A 210 -17.02 -3.75 -8.56
C VAL A 210 -16.62 -4.48 -7.29
N VAL A 211 -15.37 -4.92 -7.23
CA VAL A 211 -14.78 -5.57 -6.05
C VAL A 211 -13.57 -4.75 -5.60
N LEU A 212 -13.57 -4.35 -4.35
CA LEU A 212 -12.45 -3.70 -3.69
C LEU A 212 -11.99 -4.55 -2.52
N TRP A 213 -10.70 -4.89 -2.46
CA TRP A 213 -10.11 -5.54 -1.29
C TRP A 213 -8.69 -5.05 -1.01
N GLY A 214 -8.25 -5.19 0.24
CA GLY A 214 -6.84 -5.11 0.60
C GLY A 214 -6.22 -6.50 0.61
N ASP A 215 -4.95 -6.63 0.24
CA ASP A 215 -4.23 -7.91 0.24
C ASP A 215 -3.88 -8.39 1.66
N HIS A 216 -3.78 -7.48 2.62
CA HIS A 216 -3.55 -7.69 4.05
C HIS A 216 -3.86 -6.41 4.83
N GLY A 217 -3.86 -6.50 6.16
CA GLY A 217 -3.93 -5.36 7.05
C GLY A 217 -2.56 -4.71 7.30
N TRP A 218 -2.47 -3.84 8.33
CA TRP A 218 -1.26 -3.08 8.63
C TRP A 218 -1.22 -2.62 10.08
N LYS A 219 -0.09 -2.82 10.78
CA LYS A 219 0.14 -2.31 12.13
C LYS A 219 0.57 -0.85 12.12
N LEU A 220 0.01 -0.09 13.04
CA LEU A 220 0.30 1.33 13.26
C LEU A 220 0.66 1.61 14.73
N GLY A 221 1.42 0.71 15.35
CA GLY A 221 1.87 0.79 16.74
C GLY A 221 1.26 -0.27 17.65
N GLU A 222 0.25 -1.02 17.20
CA GLU A 222 -0.35 -2.10 17.97
C GLU A 222 0.71 -3.17 18.30
N HIS A 223 0.72 -3.59 19.58
CA HIS A 223 1.72 -4.51 20.11
C HIS A 223 3.17 -4.05 19.89
N ASN A 224 3.39 -2.74 19.88
CA ASN A 224 4.67 -2.10 19.53
C ASN A 224 5.17 -2.48 18.12
N GLY A 225 4.28 -2.97 17.25
CA GLY A 225 4.59 -3.42 15.90
C GLY A 225 4.28 -2.36 14.84
N TRP A 226 4.98 -2.44 13.72
CA TRP A 226 4.77 -1.62 12.53
C TRP A 226 4.81 -2.51 11.29
N CYS A 227 4.18 -2.05 10.23
CA CYS A 227 4.05 -2.82 9.00
C CYS A 227 3.16 -4.07 9.18
N LYS A 228 3.60 -5.24 8.73
CA LYS A 228 2.79 -6.46 8.61
C LYS A 228 3.64 -7.71 8.83
N GLN A 229 3.17 -8.85 8.37
CA GLN A 229 3.85 -10.16 8.36
C GLN A 229 3.75 -10.92 9.68
N THR A 230 2.64 -10.74 10.38
CA THR A 230 2.26 -11.57 11.54
C THR A 230 0.83 -12.08 11.37
N ASN A 231 0.40 -12.95 12.27
CA ASN A 231 -0.95 -13.50 12.29
C ASN A 231 -1.90 -12.72 13.23
N TYR A 232 -1.53 -11.51 13.63
CA TYR A 232 -2.46 -10.66 14.38
C TYR A 232 -3.61 -10.19 13.48
N GLU A 233 -4.77 -10.00 14.08
CA GLU A 233 -5.99 -9.54 13.40
C GLU A 233 -5.76 -8.28 12.55
N VAL A 234 -4.97 -7.34 13.05
CA VAL A 234 -4.62 -6.10 12.32
C VAL A 234 -3.80 -6.34 11.05
N ASP A 235 -3.16 -7.50 10.90
CA ASP A 235 -2.41 -7.88 9.69
C ASP A 235 -3.24 -8.75 8.74
N THR A 236 -4.12 -9.60 9.29
CA THR A 236 -4.83 -10.61 8.51
C THR A 236 -6.22 -10.16 8.08
N ARG A 237 -6.84 -9.24 8.81
CA ARG A 237 -8.13 -8.67 8.46
C ARG A 237 -7.95 -7.53 7.47
N ALA A 238 -8.39 -7.75 6.24
CA ALA A 238 -8.39 -6.76 5.18
C ALA A 238 -9.83 -6.34 4.81
N PRO A 239 -10.04 -5.12 4.31
CA PRO A 239 -11.35 -4.71 3.79
C PRO A 239 -11.72 -5.54 2.55
N LEU A 240 -12.99 -5.89 2.44
CA LEU A 240 -13.60 -6.43 1.23
C LEU A 240 -14.95 -5.76 1.02
N VAL A 241 -15.14 -5.12 -0.13
CA VAL A 241 -16.39 -4.48 -0.53
C VAL A 241 -16.77 -4.97 -1.92
N ILE A 242 -17.99 -5.46 -2.05
CA ILE A 242 -18.53 -5.91 -3.33
C ILE A 242 -19.80 -5.12 -3.63
N ARG A 243 -19.86 -4.52 -4.82
CA ARG A 243 -21.05 -3.94 -5.39
C ARG A 243 -21.45 -4.74 -6.64
N ALA A 244 -22.58 -5.41 -6.60
CA ALA A 244 -23.13 -6.10 -7.76
C ALA A 244 -24.42 -5.40 -8.22
N PRO A 245 -24.58 -5.06 -9.51
CA PRO A 245 -25.79 -4.43 -10.02
C PRO A 245 -27.03 -5.23 -9.70
N GLY A 246 -28.07 -4.59 -9.18
CA GLY A 246 -29.33 -5.25 -8.80
C GLY A 246 -29.29 -6.08 -7.52
N ALA A 247 -28.16 -6.26 -6.87
CA ALA A 247 -28.07 -7.01 -5.62
C ALA A 247 -28.77 -6.27 -4.46
N LYS A 248 -29.69 -6.96 -3.76
CA LYS A 248 -30.46 -6.40 -2.64
C LYS A 248 -29.58 -6.06 -1.42
N ALA A 249 -28.42 -6.68 -1.30
CA ALA A 249 -27.47 -6.48 -0.21
C ALA A 249 -26.50 -5.30 -0.42
N ASN A 250 -26.57 -4.60 -1.54
CA ASN A 250 -25.74 -3.41 -1.75
C ASN A 250 -25.99 -2.38 -0.63
N GLY A 251 -24.90 -1.84 -0.06
CA GLY A 251 -24.93 -0.90 1.05
C GLY A 251 -25.09 -1.54 2.43
N GLN A 252 -25.14 -2.86 2.54
CA GLN A 252 -25.22 -3.58 3.82
C GLN A 252 -23.84 -4.11 4.25
N SER A 253 -23.65 -4.22 5.58
CA SER A 253 -22.48 -4.88 6.16
C SER A 253 -22.77 -6.37 6.39
N CYS A 254 -21.76 -7.20 6.15
CA CYS A 254 -21.78 -8.64 6.43
C CYS A 254 -20.69 -8.99 7.44
N ASN A 255 -21.01 -9.80 8.45
CA ASN A 255 -20.08 -10.28 9.46
C ASN A 255 -19.61 -11.73 9.22
N SER A 256 -19.98 -12.32 8.10
CA SER A 256 -19.49 -13.66 7.72
C SER A 256 -17.98 -13.63 7.47
N LEU A 257 -17.30 -14.67 7.90
CA LEU A 257 -15.90 -14.88 7.54
C LEU A 257 -15.81 -15.34 6.09
N VAL A 258 -14.91 -14.74 5.35
CA VAL A 258 -14.61 -15.08 3.95
C VAL A 258 -13.10 -15.13 3.76
N GLU A 259 -12.65 -15.88 2.77
CA GLU A 259 -11.25 -15.95 2.38
C GLU A 259 -11.07 -15.39 0.96
N PHE A 260 -9.86 -14.95 0.62
CA PHE A 260 -9.62 -14.43 -0.74
C PHE A 260 -9.78 -15.47 -1.84
N VAL A 261 -9.61 -16.75 -1.51
CA VAL A 261 -9.84 -17.88 -2.45
C VAL A 261 -11.31 -17.98 -2.87
N ASP A 262 -12.23 -17.38 -2.11
CA ASP A 262 -13.67 -17.36 -2.43
C ASP A 262 -14.01 -16.33 -3.51
N LEU A 263 -13.15 -15.34 -3.76
CA LEU A 263 -13.45 -14.24 -4.70
C LEU A 263 -13.60 -14.74 -6.14
N TYR A 264 -12.66 -15.55 -6.61
CA TYR A 264 -12.68 -16.02 -7.99
C TYR A 264 -13.93 -16.88 -8.30
N PRO A 265 -14.25 -17.93 -7.52
CA PRO A 265 -15.47 -18.69 -7.77
C PRO A 265 -16.74 -17.84 -7.64
N THR A 266 -16.83 -16.91 -6.68
CA THR A 266 -17.97 -16.01 -6.53
C THR A 266 -18.18 -15.12 -7.76
N LEU A 267 -17.12 -14.71 -8.43
CA LEU A 267 -17.22 -13.89 -9.63
C LEU A 267 -17.56 -14.73 -10.89
N CYS A 268 -17.35 -16.05 -10.84
CA CYS A 268 -17.71 -16.97 -11.92
C CYS A 268 -19.17 -17.42 -11.87
N GLU A 269 -19.83 -17.38 -10.70
CA GLU A 269 -21.23 -17.75 -10.50
C GLU A 269 -22.19 -16.61 -10.90
#